data_14ecb359fae320975286701e4daaeb21
#
_entry.id   14ecb359fae320975286701e4daaeb21
#
_cell.length_a   1.000
_cell.length_b   1.000
_cell.length_c   1.000
_cell.angle_alpha   90.00
_cell.angle_beta   90.00
_cell.angle_gamma   90.00
#
_symmetry.space_group_name_H-M   'P 1'
#
loop_
_entity.id
_entity.type
_entity.pdbx_description
1 polymer ?
#
loop_
_entity_poly.entity_id
_entity_poly.type
_entity_poly.pdbx_seq_one_letter_code
_entity_poly.pdbx_strand_id
1 'polypeptide(L)'
;MPDGWRIGFGEQLCEELKAELERAGLLDQYRILQIKEKYGSLRWYDSGNTSAGYDILEKYERISERTCICCGMPATRITSGWISPYCDACCPEGPSVPIDEYY
;
A
#
# COMPACT_ATOMS: atom_id res chain seq x y z
N MET A 1 4.67 -4.04 -6.85
CA MET A 1 3.44 -3.71 -6.11
C MET A 1 2.28 -4.54 -6.64
N PRO A 2 1.45 -5.13 -5.80
CA PRO A 2 0.28 -5.87 -6.26
C PRO A 2 -0.65 -5.02 -7.15
N ASP A 3 -1.26 -5.66 -8.15
CA ASP A 3 -2.10 -4.96 -9.12
C ASP A 3 -3.24 -4.17 -8.50
N GLY A 4 -3.91 -4.73 -7.49
CA GLY A 4 -5.01 -4.04 -6.81
C GLY A 4 -4.56 -2.74 -6.14
N TRP A 5 -3.41 -2.76 -5.51
CA TRP A 5 -2.86 -1.57 -4.87
C TRP A 5 -2.42 -0.53 -5.90
N ARG A 6 -1.80 -0.99 -6.98
CA ARG A 6 -1.42 -0.10 -8.09
C ARG A 6 -2.65 0.61 -8.66
N ILE A 7 -3.73 -0.12 -8.88
CA ILE A 7 -4.99 0.41 -9.41
C ILE A 7 -5.68 1.31 -8.37
N GLY A 8 -5.72 0.88 -7.11
CA GLY A 8 -6.46 1.56 -6.05
C GLY A 8 -5.84 2.86 -5.59
N PHE A 9 -4.50 2.92 -5.45
CA PHE A 9 -3.85 4.12 -4.91
C PHE A 9 -2.44 4.38 -5.43
N GLY A 10 -1.86 3.48 -6.22
CA GLY A 10 -0.45 3.59 -6.63
C GLY A 10 -0.11 4.90 -7.32
N GLU A 11 -0.96 5.37 -8.22
CA GLU A 11 -0.76 6.63 -8.93
C GLU A 11 -0.81 7.82 -7.97
N GLN A 12 -1.78 7.84 -7.07
CA GLN A 12 -1.92 8.91 -6.07
C GLN A 12 -0.71 8.96 -5.15
N LEU A 13 -0.23 7.81 -4.69
CA LEU A 13 0.98 7.73 -3.86
C LEU A 13 2.17 8.34 -4.59
N CYS A 14 2.38 7.94 -5.84
CA CYS A 14 3.51 8.42 -6.62
C CYS A 14 3.42 9.93 -6.88
N GLU A 15 2.24 10.45 -7.15
CA GLU A 15 2.03 11.88 -7.37
C GLU A 15 2.30 12.70 -6.11
N GLU A 16 1.79 12.27 -4.96
CA GLU A 16 2.01 12.96 -3.69
C GLU A 16 3.48 12.93 -3.29
N LEU A 17 4.12 11.78 -3.40
CA LEU A 17 5.53 11.63 -3.04
C LEU A 17 6.43 12.46 -3.96
N LYS A 18 6.16 12.42 -5.26
CA LYS A 18 6.92 13.20 -6.24
C LYS A 18 6.80 14.69 -5.96
N ALA A 19 5.59 15.19 -5.69
CA ALA A 19 5.37 16.59 -5.38
C ALA A 19 6.17 17.04 -4.15
N GLU A 20 6.20 16.21 -3.11
CA GLU A 20 6.98 16.50 -1.90
C GLU A 20 8.48 16.53 -2.18
N LEU A 21 8.98 15.56 -2.95
CA LEU A 21 10.40 15.50 -3.29
C LEU A 21 10.84 16.68 -4.17
N GLU A 22 9.98 17.09 -5.11
CA GLU A 22 10.23 18.28 -5.93
C GLU A 22 10.26 19.55 -5.08
N ARG A 23 9.31 19.69 -4.16
CA ARG A 23 9.25 20.81 -3.23
C ARG A 23 10.53 20.90 -2.39
N ALA A 24 11.06 19.79 -1.95
CA ALA A 24 12.25 19.70 -1.13
C ALA A 24 13.56 19.79 -1.95
N GLY A 25 13.48 19.74 -3.29
CA GLY A 25 14.64 19.75 -4.16
C GLY A 25 15.43 18.45 -4.15
N LEU A 26 14.81 17.33 -3.79
CA LEU A 26 15.48 16.03 -3.61
C LEU A 26 15.09 14.97 -4.64
N LEU A 27 14.25 15.30 -5.62
CA LEU A 27 13.76 14.32 -6.59
C LEU A 27 14.89 13.58 -7.31
N ASP A 28 15.94 14.30 -7.71
CA ASP A 28 17.07 13.72 -8.44
C ASP A 28 17.91 12.78 -7.57
N GLN A 29 17.85 12.92 -6.27
CA GLN A 29 18.63 12.14 -5.31
C GLN A 29 17.83 10.98 -4.72
N TYR A 30 16.51 10.97 -4.92
CA TYR A 30 15.62 9.95 -4.40
C TYR A 30 15.80 8.64 -5.16
N ARG A 31 15.85 7.54 -4.42
CA ARG A 31 15.95 6.19 -5.00
C ARG A 31 14.99 5.26 -4.30
N ILE A 32 14.20 4.53 -5.08
CA ILE A 32 13.38 3.43 -4.60
C ILE A 32 14.26 2.18 -4.57
N LEU A 33 14.36 1.56 -3.41
CA LEU A 33 15.19 0.36 -3.23
C LEU A 33 14.37 -0.91 -3.41
N GLN A 34 13.16 -0.95 -2.87
CA GLN A 34 12.28 -2.11 -2.97
C GLN A 34 10.84 -1.71 -2.67
N ILE A 35 9.90 -2.27 -3.41
CA ILE A 35 8.47 -2.16 -3.13
C ILE A 35 7.93 -3.57 -3.07
N LYS A 36 7.27 -3.94 -1.96
CA LYS A 36 6.71 -5.27 -1.80
C LYS A 36 5.50 -5.30 -0.87
N GLU A 37 4.81 -6.42 -0.85
CA GLU A 37 3.76 -6.74 0.11
C GLU A 37 4.35 -7.62 1.21
N LYS A 38 3.96 -7.37 2.44
CA LYS A 38 4.35 -8.22 3.58
C LYS A 38 3.23 -8.23 4.61
N TYR A 39 2.69 -9.41 4.86
CA TYR A 39 1.58 -9.61 5.80
C TYR A 39 0.36 -8.72 5.51
N GLY A 40 0.06 -8.54 4.21
CA GLY A 40 -1.09 -7.74 3.80
C GLY A 40 -0.90 -6.24 3.84
N SER A 41 0.34 -5.76 3.97
CA SER A 41 0.68 -4.35 4.08
C SER A 41 1.76 -3.96 3.08
N LEU A 42 1.68 -2.74 2.55
CA LEU A 42 2.68 -2.19 1.66
C LEU A 42 3.98 -1.94 2.41
N ARG A 43 5.09 -2.38 1.82
CA ARG A 43 6.44 -2.08 2.29
C ARG A 43 7.19 -1.35 1.18
N TRP A 44 7.58 -0.13 1.46
CA TRP A 44 8.27 0.75 0.51
C TRP A 44 9.60 1.17 1.12
N TYR A 45 10.68 0.66 0.54
CA TYR A 45 12.04 0.95 1.01
C TYR A 45 12.71 1.90 0.03
N ASP A 46 13.33 2.96 0.55
CA ASP A 46 13.92 4.01 -0.27
C ASP A 46 15.12 4.65 0.42
N SER A 47 15.76 5.58 -0.30
CA SER A 47 16.78 6.47 0.24
C SER A 47 16.58 7.88 -0.30
N GLY A 48 16.97 8.89 0.48
CA GLY A 48 16.88 10.28 0.08
C GLY A 48 15.50 10.91 0.24
N ASN A 49 14.67 10.39 1.14
CA ASN A 49 13.35 10.93 1.40
C ASN A 49 13.37 11.99 2.51
N THR A 50 12.26 12.71 2.65
CA THR A 50 12.04 13.71 3.71
C THR A 50 11.11 13.13 4.79
N SER A 51 11.02 13.82 5.95
CA SER A 51 10.05 13.45 6.98
C SER A 51 8.63 13.49 6.45
N ALA A 52 8.27 14.51 5.68
CA ALA A 52 6.95 14.63 5.07
C ALA A 52 6.71 13.51 4.04
N GLY A 53 7.74 13.13 3.28
CA GLY A 53 7.68 12.01 2.36
C GLY A 53 7.47 10.68 3.07
N TYR A 54 8.11 10.47 4.20
CA TYR A 54 7.86 9.28 5.03
C TYR A 54 6.44 9.24 5.57
N ASP A 55 5.89 10.38 5.97
CA ASP A 55 4.49 10.47 6.41
C ASP A 55 3.51 10.09 5.29
N ILE A 56 3.81 10.48 4.06
CA ILE A 56 3.02 10.08 2.88
C ILE A 56 3.06 8.57 2.71
N LEU A 57 4.23 7.96 2.76
CA LEU A 57 4.37 6.51 2.62
C LEU A 57 3.66 5.77 3.76
N GLU A 58 3.75 6.25 4.98
CA GLU A 58 3.06 5.65 6.13
C GLU A 58 1.53 5.71 5.95
N LYS A 59 1.01 6.82 5.44
CA LYS A 59 -0.41 6.94 5.13
C LYS A 59 -0.85 5.86 4.14
N TYR A 60 -0.10 5.67 3.06
CA TYR A 60 -0.44 4.67 2.05
C TYR A 60 -0.19 3.23 2.52
N GLU A 61 0.73 3.01 3.42
CA GLU A 61 0.88 1.72 4.08
C GLU A 61 -0.41 1.35 4.81
N ARG A 62 -1.00 2.28 5.57
CA ARG A 62 -2.29 2.06 6.23
C ARG A 62 -3.44 1.88 5.24
N ILE A 63 -3.46 2.66 4.17
CA ILE A 63 -4.47 2.52 3.11
C ILE A 63 -4.37 1.15 2.46
N SER A 64 -3.16 0.64 2.23
CA SER A 64 -2.95 -0.68 1.61
C SER A 64 -3.58 -1.80 2.43
N GLU A 65 -3.54 -1.70 3.74
CA GLU A 65 -4.09 -2.71 4.64
C GLU A 65 -5.61 -2.88 4.50
N ARG A 66 -6.29 -1.88 3.94
CA ARG A 66 -7.74 -1.88 3.71
C ARG A 66 -8.13 -1.77 2.24
N THR A 67 -7.19 -2.03 1.35
CA THR A 67 -7.42 -2.02 -0.11
C THR A 67 -7.28 -3.42 -0.66
N CYS A 68 -8.26 -3.89 -1.40
CA CYS A 68 -8.22 -5.22 -2.03
C CYS A 68 -6.94 -5.36 -2.86
N ILE A 69 -6.15 -6.36 -2.53
CA ILE A 69 -4.86 -6.61 -3.19
C ILE A 69 -5.03 -7.02 -4.65
N CYS A 70 -6.22 -7.50 -5.01
CA CYS A 70 -6.53 -8.00 -6.34
C CYS A 70 -7.11 -6.94 -7.27
N CYS A 71 -8.11 -6.17 -6.83
CA CYS A 71 -8.84 -5.24 -7.70
C CYS A 71 -8.77 -3.77 -7.31
N GLY A 72 -8.27 -3.43 -6.11
CA GLY A 72 -8.15 -2.05 -5.66
C GLY A 72 -9.38 -1.46 -4.99
N MET A 73 -10.48 -2.18 -4.93
CA MET A 73 -11.68 -1.75 -4.20
C MET A 73 -11.43 -1.82 -2.68
N PRO A 74 -12.27 -1.15 -1.85
CA PRO A 74 -12.13 -1.29 -0.41
C PRO A 74 -12.20 -2.75 0.02
N ALA A 75 -11.27 -3.19 0.87
CA ALA A 75 -11.24 -4.55 1.38
C ALA A 75 -12.29 -4.73 2.46
N THR A 76 -12.94 -5.90 2.47
CA THR A 76 -13.95 -6.26 3.45
C THR A 76 -13.53 -7.48 4.29
N ARG A 77 -12.55 -8.24 3.80
CA ARG A 77 -12.06 -9.45 4.47
C ARG A 77 -10.53 -9.48 4.45
N ILE A 78 -9.99 -10.23 5.40
CA ILE A 78 -8.55 -10.51 5.44
C ILE A 78 -8.37 -12.02 5.61
N THR A 79 -7.47 -12.60 4.82
CA THR A 79 -7.20 -14.04 4.88
C THR A 79 -6.30 -14.36 6.05
N SER A 80 -6.48 -15.56 6.63
CA SER A 80 -5.57 -16.11 7.64
C SER A 80 -4.57 -17.05 6.99
N GLY A 81 -3.46 -17.32 7.65
CA GLY A 81 -2.37 -18.08 7.05
C GLY A 81 -1.55 -17.16 6.18
N TRP A 82 -1.85 -17.06 4.90
CA TRP A 82 -1.30 -16.02 4.03
C TRP A 82 -2.16 -14.77 4.19
N ILE A 83 -1.66 -13.78 4.92
CA ILE A 83 -2.43 -12.59 5.31
C ILE A 83 -2.49 -11.61 4.15
N SER A 84 -3.69 -11.35 3.61
CA SER A 84 -3.91 -10.37 2.54
C SER A 84 -5.32 -9.81 2.61
N PRO A 85 -5.49 -8.50 2.27
CA PRO A 85 -6.80 -7.87 2.22
C PRO A 85 -7.51 -8.13 0.89
N TYR A 86 -8.80 -8.45 0.95
CA TYR A 86 -9.63 -8.72 -0.23
C TYR A 86 -11.01 -8.08 -0.08
N CYS A 87 -11.62 -7.69 -1.20
CA CYS A 87 -13.05 -7.43 -1.25
C CYS A 87 -13.81 -8.76 -1.33
N ASP A 88 -15.13 -8.73 -1.15
CA ASP A 88 -15.94 -9.95 -1.17
C ASP A 88 -15.84 -10.71 -2.50
N ALA A 89 -15.74 -9.98 -3.62
CA ALA A 89 -15.69 -10.58 -4.95
C ALA A 89 -14.34 -11.27 -5.23
N CYS A 90 -13.26 -10.80 -4.64
CA CYS A 90 -11.90 -11.31 -4.92
C CYS A 90 -11.39 -12.28 -3.86
N CYS A 91 -12.06 -12.39 -2.71
CA CYS A 91 -11.57 -13.20 -1.60
C CYS A 91 -11.55 -14.69 -2.01
N PRO A 92 -10.37 -15.34 -1.92
CA PRO A 92 -10.29 -16.77 -2.24
C PRO A 92 -10.99 -17.61 -1.20
N GLU A 93 -11.31 -18.85 -1.57
CA GLU A 93 -11.85 -19.83 -0.62
C GLU A 93 -10.80 -20.14 0.46
N GLY A 94 -11.29 -20.39 1.67
CA GLY A 94 -10.43 -20.72 2.80
C GLY A 94 -10.66 -19.80 3.99
N PRO A 95 -9.83 -19.95 5.04
CA PRO A 95 -10.00 -19.15 6.25
C PRO A 95 -9.83 -17.67 6.00
N SER A 96 -10.82 -16.87 6.40
CA SER A 96 -10.75 -15.40 6.37
C SER A 96 -11.67 -14.86 7.46
N VAL A 97 -11.42 -13.62 7.86
CA VAL A 97 -12.26 -12.91 8.83
C VAL A 97 -12.68 -11.55 8.26
N PRO A 98 -13.79 -10.97 8.73
CA PRO A 98 -14.11 -9.59 8.40
C PRO A 98 -12.96 -8.67 8.78
N ILE A 99 -12.64 -7.70 7.92
CA ILE A 99 -11.45 -6.87 8.12
C ILE A 99 -11.53 -6.05 9.42
N ASP A 100 -12.73 -5.62 9.81
CA ASP A 100 -12.92 -4.84 11.04
C ASP A 100 -12.70 -5.66 12.32
N GLU A 101 -12.76 -6.98 12.24
CA GLU A 101 -12.42 -7.86 13.36
C GLU A 101 -10.91 -8.06 13.48
N TYR A 102 -10.18 -7.87 12.39
CA TYR A 102 -8.71 -8.01 12.38
C TYR A 102 -8.02 -6.72 12.84
N TYR A 103 -8.50 -5.57 12.41
CA TYR A 103 -8.01 -4.26 12.79
C TYR A 103 -8.92 -3.61 13.88
#